data_6565764b25c72df14c96f100d381cfdd
#
_entry.id   6565764b25c72df14c96f100d381cfdd
#
_cell.length_a   1.000
_cell.length_b   1.000
_cell.length_c   1.000
_cell.angle_alpha   90.00
_cell.angle_beta   90.00
_cell.angle_gamma   90.00
#
_symmetry.space_group_name_H-M   'P 1'
#
loop_
_entity.id
_entity.type
_entity.pdbx_description
1 polymer ?
#
loop_
_entity_poly.entity_id
_entity_poly.type
_entity_poly.pdbx_seq_one_letter_code
_entity_poly.pdbx_strand_id
1 'polypeptide(L)'
;MTDRLTDRQTTLSHRPLQPGPVKHPQNEYNHKIELNMENNEKLSAERSLKIISEAIEQNRNEIMQNAGMPMVFWGILTCVTAVVVWFLWQTTGNPSWNALWFAMAVIGWFVMAVKNRKYKKKPTNFFNRVLMVSWISFGLFALVTAVIGTLSLDSAVYIVKLPITTVLILLLGLTSLITGLVLRHTAITIFSVASVVPANFALMYPGPYESLALCLTALFLLVIPGIIINRQFKK
;
A
#
# COMPACT_ATOMS: atom_id res chain seq x y z
N MET A 1 92.34 41.44 56.20
CA MET A 1 92.63 42.19 54.99
C MET A 1 91.51 41.96 54.03
N THR A 2 90.57 42.91 54.07
CA THR A 2 89.76 43.53 53.05
C THR A 2 89.02 42.54 52.06
N ASP A 3 87.71 42.47 52.24
CA ASP A 3 86.72 43.33 51.67
C ASP A 3 86.30 42.94 50.21
N ARG A 4 85.13 42.43 50.03
CA ARG A 4 84.17 42.89 49.04
C ARG A 4 82.85 42.14 49.13
N LEU A 5 81.90 42.67 49.86
CA LEU A 5 80.47 42.50 49.65
C LEU A 5 80.06 43.29 48.42
N THR A 6 79.49 42.68 47.49
CA THR A 6 78.77 43.31 46.40
C THR A 6 77.46 42.62 46.16
N ASP A 7 76.45 43.28 46.65
CA ASP A 7 75.13 43.59 46.09
C ASP A 7 74.61 42.70 44.92
N ARG A 8 73.67 41.86 45.27
CA ARG A 8 72.68 41.29 44.30
C ARG A 8 71.31 41.82 44.67
N GLN A 9 70.97 42.95 44.10
CA GLN A 9 69.59 43.38 44.03
C GLN A 9 68.84 42.47 43.09
N THR A 10 67.96 41.63 43.67
CA THR A 10 66.97 40.85 42.96
C THR A 10 65.83 41.77 42.52
N THR A 11 65.82 42.09 41.22
CA THR A 11 64.70 42.74 40.56
C THR A 11 63.53 41.76 40.54
N LEU A 12 62.61 41.89 41.48
CA LEU A 12 61.28 41.26 41.39
C LEU A 12 60.48 41.89 40.25
N SER A 13 60.45 41.20 39.13
CA SER A 13 59.56 41.52 38.04
C SER A 13 58.13 41.31 38.49
N HIS A 14 57.39 42.34 38.78
CA HIS A 14 55.97 42.39 38.93
C HIS A 14 55.35 42.14 37.57
N ARG A 15 55.04 40.86 37.25
CA ARG A 15 54.07 40.52 36.18
C ARG A 15 52.68 40.91 36.67
N PRO A 16 51.95 41.81 36.01
CA PRO A 16 50.56 42.05 36.34
C PRO A 16 49.78 40.74 36.08
N LEU A 17 49.11 40.22 37.09
CA LEU A 17 48.13 39.18 37.01
C LEU A 17 47.03 39.63 36.04
N GLN A 18 47.01 39.07 34.80
CA GLN A 18 45.84 39.24 33.90
C GLN A 18 44.64 38.62 34.61
N PRO A 19 43.57 39.42 34.86
CA PRO A 19 42.34 38.84 35.38
C PRO A 19 41.87 37.77 34.38
N GLY A 20 41.79 36.52 34.86
CA GLY A 20 41.21 35.43 34.07
C GLY A 20 39.82 35.82 33.59
N PRO A 21 39.33 35.21 32.48
CA PRO A 21 38.04 35.57 31.92
C PRO A 21 36.97 35.43 33.01
N VAL A 22 36.44 36.55 33.45
CA VAL A 22 35.31 36.63 34.37
C VAL A 22 34.15 35.98 33.62
N LYS A 23 33.83 34.74 33.94
CA LYS A 23 32.62 34.07 33.45
C LYS A 23 31.43 34.85 34.00
N HIS A 24 30.83 35.69 33.17
CA HIS A 24 29.62 36.41 33.50
C HIS A 24 28.52 35.38 33.81
N PRO A 25 27.89 35.38 35.00
CA PRO A 25 26.85 34.43 35.37
C PRO A 25 25.63 34.49 34.42
N GLN A 26 25.45 35.61 33.73
CA GLN A 26 24.43 35.76 32.69
C GLN A 26 24.66 34.86 31.44
N ASN A 27 25.89 34.55 31.07
CA ASN A 27 26.20 33.74 29.92
C ASN A 27 25.88 32.26 30.20
N GLU A 28 26.08 31.80 31.41
CA GLU A 28 25.72 30.44 31.83
C GLU A 28 24.19 30.26 31.98
N TYR A 29 23.50 31.31 32.44
CA TYR A 29 22.05 31.35 32.53
C TYR A 29 21.38 31.32 31.13
N ASN A 30 21.86 32.13 30.20
CA ASN A 30 21.36 32.16 28.82
C ASN A 30 21.60 30.82 28.10
N HIS A 31 22.78 30.23 28.26
CA HIS A 31 23.09 28.91 27.67
C HIS A 31 22.17 27.79 28.22
N LYS A 32 21.82 27.86 29.50
CA LYS A 32 20.90 26.91 30.14
C LYS A 32 19.45 27.07 29.66
N ILE A 33 19.05 28.31 29.36
CA ILE A 33 17.73 28.59 28.73
C ILE A 33 17.68 28.05 27.29
N GLU A 34 18.72 28.29 26.49
CA GLU A 34 18.82 27.80 25.12
C GLU A 34 18.77 26.26 25.07
N LEU A 35 19.54 25.57 25.91
CA LEU A 35 19.51 24.11 26.04
C LEU A 35 18.14 23.57 26.44
N ASN A 36 17.43 24.25 27.33
CA ASN A 36 16.10 23.87 27.76
C ASN A 36 15.06 24.10 26.65
N MET A 37 15.18 25.17 25.88
CA MET A 37 14.31 25.43 24.73
C MET A 37 14.54 24.40 23.62
N GLU A 38 15.78 24.13 23.27
CA GLU A 38 16.13 23.09 22.26
C GLU A 38 15.65 21.71 22.69
N ASN A 39 15.79 21.30 23.93
CA ASN A 39 15.28 20.06 24.46
C ASN A 39 13.73 20.00 24.43
N ASN A 40 13.04 21.09 24.73
CA ASN A 40 11.60 21.17 24.66
C ASN A 40 11.08 21.10 23.22
N GLU A 41 11.78 21.74 22.28
CA GLU A 41 11.45 21.63 20.84
C GLU A 41 11.66 20.20 20.32
N LYS A 42 12.77 19.54 20.65
CA LYS A 42 13.03 18.14 20.29
C LYS A 42 11.97 17.20 20.87
N LEU A 43 11.62 17.35 22.15
CA LEU A 43 10.55 16.57 22.80
C LEU A 43 9.18 16.82 22.18
N SER A 44 8.90 18.05 21.76
CA SER A 44 7.66 18.41 21.05
C SER A 44 7.62 17.80 19.64
N ALA A 45 8.74 17.86 18.89
CA ALA A 45 8.87 17.25 17.58
C ALA A 45 8.73 15.72 17.64
N GLU A 46 9.39 15.06 18.58
CA GLU A 46 9.28 13.61 18.79
C GLU A 46 7.85 13.17 19.14
N ARG A 47 7.18 13.92 20.02
CA ARG A 47 5.77 13.66 20.36
C ARG A 47 4.86 13.84 19.14
N SER A 48 5.08 14.88 18.35
CA SER A 48 4.31 15.12 17.12
C SER A 48 4.50 14.01 16.11
N LEU A 49 5.73 13.55 15.89
CA LEU A 49 6.03 12.42 15.01
C LEU A 49 5.39 11.11 15.50
N LYS A 50 5.42 10.88 16.82
CA LYS A 50 4.77 9.70 17.41
C LYS A 50 3.25 9.71 17.19
N ILE A 51 2.58 10.85 17.44
CA ILE A 51 1.14 11.01 17.22
C ILE A 51 0.80 10.78 15.74
N ILE A 52 1.59 11.33 14.82
CA ILE A 52 1.39 11.14 13.38
C ILE A 52 1.56 9.67 12.99
N SER A 53 2.60 8.99 13.49
CA SER A 53 2.83 7.58 13.19
C SER A 53 1.74 6.68 13.73
N GLU A 54 1.25 6.94 14.94
CA GLU A 54 0.13 6.21 15.55
C GLU A 54 -1.17 6.43 14.76
N ALA A 55 -1.45 7.66 14.33
CA ALA A 55 -2.60 7.98 13.50
C ALA A 55 -2.57 7.28 12.14
N ILE A 56 -1.39 7.20 11.50
CA ILE A 56 -1.19 6.46 10.24
C ILE A 56 -1.47 4.97 10.44
N GLU A 57 -0.93 4.39 11.51
CA GLU A 57 -1.09 2.97 11.80
C GLU A 57 -2.55 2.63 12.13
N GLN A 58 -3.22 3.47 12.92
CA GLN A 58 -4.64 3.31 13.24
C GLN A 58 -5.51 3.37 11.98
N ASN A 59 -5.26 4.34 11.10
CA ASN A 59 -5.96 4.46 9.83
C ASN A 59 -5.75 3.25 8.93
N ARG A 60 -4.54 2.72 8.86
CA ARG A 60 -4.22 1.51 8.09
C ARG A 60 -4.98 0.30 8.62
N ASN A 61 -4.99 0.10 9.94
CA ASN A 61 -5.69 -0.99 10.59
C ASN A 61 -7.21 -0.91 10.39
N GLU A 62 -7.79 0.28 10.44
CA GLU A 62 -9.21 0.50 10.16
C GLU A 62 -9.58 0.15 8.71
N ILE A 63 -8.74 0.52 7.74
CA ILE A 63 -8.95 0.15 6.33
C ILE A 63 -8.86 -1.37 6.16
N MET A 64 -7.84 -2.01 6.74
CA MET A 64 -7.67 -3.46 6.68
C MET A 64 -8.88 -4.20 7.26
N GLN A 65 -9.38 -3.78 8.41
CA GLN A 65 -10.55 -4.37 9.05
C GLN A 65 -11.79 -4.33 8.15
N ASN A 66 -11.98 -3.24 7.40
CA ASN A 66 -13.11 -3.06 6.51
C ASN A 66 -12.91 -3.70 5.11
N ALA A 67 -11.67 -3.94 4.70
CA ALA A 67 -11.34 -4.49 3.37
C ALA A 67 -11.54 -6.00 3.25
N GLY A 68 -11.39 -6.76 4.33
CA GLY A 68 -11.41 -8.21 4.29
C GLY A 68 -12.70 -8.82 3.74
N MET A 69 -13.85 -8.35 4.21
CA MET A 69 -15.15 -8.88 3.73
C MET A 69 -15.44 -8.57 2.24
N PRO A 70 -15.24 -7.34 1.72
CA PRO A 70 -15.34 -7.08 0.29
C PRO A 70 -14.41 -7.95 -0.55
N MET A 71 -13.15 -8.15 -0.13
CA MET A 71 -12.20 -8.99 -0.85
C MET A 71 -12.68 -10.44 -0.97
N VAL A 72 -13.13 -11.03 0.14
CA VAL A 72 -13.68 -12.40 0.14
C VAL A 72 -14.91 -12.50 -0.76
N PHE A 73 -15.83 -11.53 -0.68
CA PHE A 73 -17.04 -11.51 -1.50
C PHE A 73 -16.72 -11.47 -2.99
N TRP A 74 -15.88 -10.53 -3.43
CA TRP A 74 -15.47 -10.43 -4.84
C TRP A 74 -14.69 -11.66 -5.30
N GLY A 75 -13.81 -12.19 -4.45
CA GLY A 75 -13.03 -13.39 -4.74
C GLY A 75 -13.93 -14.62 -4.95
N ILE A 76 -14.88 -14.86 -4.04
CA ILE A 76 -15.83 -15.99 -4.19
C ILE A 76 -16.71 -15.81 -5.43
N LEU A 77 -17.23 -14.59 -5.66
CA LEU A 77 -18.06 -14.32 -6.83
C LEU A 77 -17.30 -14.58 -8.13
N THR A 78 -16.03 -14.14 -8.21
CA THR A 78 -15.14 -14.43 -9.34
C THR A 78 -14.91 -15.92 -9.52
N CYS A 79 -14.63 -16.66 -8.45
CA CYS A 79 -14.41 -18.11 -8.53
C CYS A 79 -15.64 -18.86 -9.01
N VAL A 80 -16.82 -18.53 -8.47
CA VAL A 80 -18.08 -19.16 -8.91
C VAL A 80 -18.33 -18.89 -10.39
N THR A 81 -18.20 -17.64 -10.82
CA THR A 81 -18.39 -17.28 -12.23
C THR A 81 -17.37 -17.99 -13.12
N ALA A 82 -16.12 -18.07 -12.71
CA ALA A 82 -15.06 -18.74 -13.46
C ALA A 82 -15.36 -20.24 -13.68
N VAL A 83 -15.80 -20.93 -12.63
CA VAL A 83 -16.17 -22.36 -12.73
C VAL A 83 -17.39 -22.54 -13.63
N VAL A 84 -18.40 -21.67 -13.52
CA VAL A 84 -19.60 -21.74 -14.37
C VAL A 84 -19.24 -21.50 -15.85
N VAL A 85 -18.44 -20.46 -16.13
CA VAL A 85 -17.98 -20.14 -17.50
C VAL A 85 -17.16 -21.31 -18.05
N TRP A 86 -16.21 -21.83 -17.28
CA TRP A 86 -15.41 -23.00 -17.68
C TRP A 86 -16.28 -24.18 -18.03
N PHE A 87 -17.23 -24.56 -17.17
CA PHE A 87 -18.10 -25.71 -17.37
C PHE A 87 -18.99 -25.54 -18.62
N LEU A 88 -19.65 -24.38 -18.75
CA LEU A 88 -20.53 -24.11 -19.89
C LEU A 88 -19.75 -24.03 -21.20
N TRP A 89 -18.60 -23.40 -21.23
CA TRP A 89 -17.78 -23.35 -22.44
C TRP A 89 -17.21 -24.71 -22.81
N GLN A 90 -16.76 -25.50 -21.83
CA GLN A 90 -16.24 -26.84 -22.05
C GLN A 90 -17.33 -27.78 -22.62
N THR A 91 -18.58 -27.69 -22.17
CA THR A 91 -19.67 -28.57 -22.56
C THR A 91 -20.33 -28.15 -23.88
N THR A 92 -20.45 -26.86 -24.13
CA THR A 92 -21.14 -26.34 -25.33
C THR A 92 -20.22 -25.95 -26.48
N GLY A 93 -18.91 -25.83 -26.22
CA GLY A 93 -17.92 -25.32 -27.19
C GLY A 93 -18.09 -23.84 -27.52
N ASN A 94 -19.03 -23.13 -26.90
CA ASN A 94 -19.38 -21.75 -27.26
C ASN A 94 -18.68 -20.74 -26.36
N PRO A 95 -17.78 -19.87 -26.89
CA PRO A 95 -17.10 -18.85 -26.12
C PRO A 95 -18.00 -17.70 -25.64
N SER A 96 -19.23 -17.58 -26.15
CA SER A 96 -20.17 -16.51 -25.75
C SER A 96 -20.55 -16.57 -24.28
N TRP A 97 -20.33 -17.70 -23.59
CA TRP A 97 -20.51 -17.80 -22.13
C TRP A 97 -19.61 -16.86 -21.34
N ASN A 98 -18.55 -16.32 -21.94
CA ASN A 98 -17.75 -15.24 -21.34
C ASN A 98 -18.57 -13.96 -21.06
N ALA A 99 -19.74 -13.78 -21.65
CA ALA A 99 -20.65 -12.68 -21.30
C ALA A 99 -21.13 -12.72 -19.85
N LEU A 100 -21.05 -13.88 -19.17
CA LEU A 100 -21.36 -14.00 -17.75
C LEU A 100 -20.45 -13.12 -16.85
N TRP A 101 -19.25 -12.78 -17.32
CA TRP A 101 -18.38 -11.87 -16.60
C TRP A 101 -18.98 -10.46 -16.44
N PHE A 102 -19.71 -9.97 -17.43
CA PHE A 102 -20.44 -8.71 -17.33
C PHE A 102 -21.59 -8.80 -16.31
N ALA A 103 -22.36 -9.91 -16.34
CA ALA A 103 -23.40 -10.15 -15.35
C ALA A 103 -22.84 -10.20 -13.93
N MET A 104 -21.70 -10.87 -13.74
CA MET A 104 -20.99 -10.93 -12.45
C MET A 104 -20.62 -9.53 -11.94
N ALA A 105 -20.06 -8.67 -12.80
CA ALA A 105 -19.67 -7.31 -12.45
C ALA A 105 -20.88 -6.48 -12.01
N VAL A 106 -22.01 -6.57 -12.74
CA VAL A 106 -23.26 -5.85 -12.40
C VAL A 106 -23.83 -6.35 -11.07
N ILE A 107 -23.91 -7.67 -10.86
CA ILE A 107 -24.40 -8.27 -9.62
C ILE A 107 -23.51 -7.85 -8.43
N GLY A 108 -22.20 -7.96 -8.58
CA GLY A 108 -21.24 -7.60 -7.54
C GLY A 108 -21.35 -6.12 -7.15
N TRP A 109 -21.43 -5.23 -8.15
CA TRP A 109 -21.60 -3.81 -7.92
C TRP A 109 -22.94 -3.48 -7.22
N PHE A 110 -24.04 -4.10 -7.66
CA PHE A 110 -25.35 -3.90 -7.07
C PHE A 110 -25.39 -4.34 -5.61
N VAL A 111 -24.88 -5.52 -5.28
CA VAL A 111 -24.81 -6.03 -3.90
C VAL A 111 -23.99 -5.10 -3.01
N MET A 112 -22.83 -4.62 -3.50
CA MET A 112 -22.00 -3.69 -2.75
C MET A 112 -22.65 -2.32 -2.58
N ALA A 113 -23.35 -1.81 -3.60
CA ALA A 113 -24.07 -0.54 -3.53
C ALA A 113 -25.18 -0.59 -2.48
N VAL A 114 -25.97 -1.66 -2.43
CA VAL A 114 -27.02 -1.88 -1.42
C VAL A 114 -26.42 -1.97 -0.02
N LYS A 115 -25.32 -2.70 0.14
CA LYS A 115 -24.63 -2.84 1.41
C LYS A 115 -24.07 -1.50 1.90
N ASN A 116 -23.44 -0.73 1.01
CA ASN A 116 -22.83 0.55 1.36
C ASN A 116 -23.83 1.64 1.73
N ARG A 117 -25.09 1.55 1.29
CA ARG A 117 -26.15 2.51 1.71
C ARG A 117 -26.39 2.49 3.22
N LYS A 118 -26.12 1.38 3.90
CA LYS A 118 -26.30 1.22 5.34
C LYS A 118 -25.14 1.78 6.18
N TYR A 119 -24.00 2.08 5.58
CA TYR A 119 -22.85 2.60 6.30
C TYR A 119 -22.77 4.12 6.20
N LYS A 120 -22.68 4.81 7.36
CA LYS A 120 -22.41 6.25 7.39
C LYS A 120 -21.08 6.54 6.69
N LYS A 121 -21.08 7.55 5.81
CA LYS A 121 -19.86 8.00 5.13
C LYS A 121 -18.83 8.42 6.19
N LYS A 122 -17.76 7.65 6.35
CA LYS A 122 -16.61 8.04 7.15
C LYS A 122 -15.72 9.01 6.37
N PRO A 123 -14.99 9.91 7.04
CA PRO A 123 -14.05 10.80 6.37
C PRO A 123 -13.03 9.98 5.56
N THR A 124 -12.76 10.44 4.35
CA THR A 124 -11.90 9.74 3.40
C THR A 124 -10.43 10.05 3.72
N ASN A 125 -9.71 9.10 4.25
CA ASN A 125 -8.28 9.21 4.50
C ASN A 125 -7.49 9.04 3.20
N PHE A 126 -6.27 9.60 3.14
CA PHE A 126 -5.38 9.50 1.98
C PHE A 126 -5.22 8.05 1.48
N PHE A 127 -4.93 7.10 2.37
CA PHE A 127 -4.77 5.69 2.02
C PHE A 127 -6.03 5.09 1.40
N ASN A 128 -7.21 5.39 1.96
CA ASN A 128 -8.48 4.91 1.41
C ASN A 128 -8.74 5.49 0.02
N ARG A 129 -8.36 6.75 -0.22
CA ARG A 129 -8.45 7.39 -1.54
C ARG A 129 -7.55 6.68 -2.57
N VAL A 130 -6.30 6.39 -2.22
CA VAL A 130 -5.36 5.68 -3.11
C VAL A 130 -5.91 4.30 -3.46
N LEU A 131 -6.38 3.53 -2.49
CA LEU A 131 -6.97 2.22 -2.74
C LEU A 131 -8.22 2.32 -3.62
N MET A 132 -9.12 3.25 -3.31
CA MET A 132 -10.35 3.46 -4.09
C MET A 132 -10.01 3.80 -5.56
N VAL A 133 -9.09 4.71 -5.79
CA VAL A 133 -8.65 5.09 -7.15
C VAL A 133 -8.04 3.88 -7.87
N SER A 134 -7.20 3.09 -7.21
CA SER A 134 -6.59 1.89 -7.80
C SER A 134 -7.64 0.87 -8.24
N TRP A 135 -8.64 0.58 -7.39
CA TRP A 135 -9.71 -0.36 -7.71
C TRP A 135 -10.69 0.16 -8.78
N ILE A 136 -10.98 1.47 -8.79
CA ILE A 136 -11.78 2.09 -9.85
C ILE A 136 -11.03 2.03 -11.19
N SER A 137 -9.73 2.33 -11.18
CA SER A 137 -8.89 2.22 -12.37
C SER A 137 -8.86 0.79 -12.90
N PHE A 138 -8.68 -0.21 -12.02
CA PHE A 138 -8.78 -1.61 -12.40
C PHE A 138 -10.13 -1.91 -13.10
N GLY A 139 -11.24 -1.51 -12.48
CA GLY A 139 -12.58 -1.74 -13.05
C GLY A 139 -12.77 -1.08 -14.43
N LEU A 140 -12.27 0.15 -14.59
CA LEU A 140 -12.33 0.87 -15.85
C LEU A 140 -11.50 0.17 -16.94
N PHE A 141 -10.24 -0.15 -16.66
CA PHE A 141 -9.38 -0.84 -17.62
C PHE A 141 -9.87 -2.24 -17.95
N ALA A 142 -10.38 -2.96 -16.95
CA ALA A 142 -10.98 -4.28 -17.14
C ALA A 142 -12.21 -4.23 -18.07
N LEU A 143 -13.09 -3.22 -17.84
CA LEU A 143 -14.28 -3.02 -18.69
C LEU A 143 -13.88 -2.68 -20.13
N VAL A 144 -12.97 -1.72 -20.31
CA VAL A 144 -12.50 -1.31 -21.65
C VAL A 144 -11.84 -2.50 -22.36
N THR A 145 -10.98 -3.25 -21.70
CA THR A 145 -10.33 -4.44 -22.27
C THR A 145 -11.35 -5.50 -22.67
N ALA A 146 -12.35 -5.78 -21.82
CA ALA A 146 -13.39 -6.73 -22.10
C ALA A 146 -14.27 -6.30 -23.29
N VAL A 147 -14.67 -5.03 -23.35
CA VAL A 147 -15.47 -4.49 -24.45
C VAL A 147 -14.69 -4.53 -25.77
N ILE A 148 -13.45 -4.03 -25.80
CA ILE A 148 -12.62 -4.05 -27.02
C ILE A 148 -12.34 -5.49 -27.47
N GLY A 149 -12.05 -6.40 -26.54
CA GLY A 149 -11.76 -7.79 -26.87
C GLY A 149 -12.97 -8.61 -27.32
N THR A 150 -14.19 -8.20 -26.92
CA THR A 150 -15.44 -8.86 -27.37
C THR A 150 -16.03 -8.25 -28.66
N LEU A 151 -15.76 -6.95 -28.90
CA LEU A 151 -16.08 -6.35 -30.19
C LEU A 151 -15.07 -6.90 -31.20
N SER A 152 -15.36 -8.06 -31.74
CA SER A 152 -14.67 -8.58 -32.94
C SER A 152 -14.88 -7.57 -34.06
N LEU A 153 -13.93 -6.66 -34.22
CA LEU A 153 -13.83 -5.81 -35.37
C LEU A 153 -13.49 -6.74 -36.55
N ASP A 154 -14.50 -7.17 -37.25
CA ASP A 154 -14.47 -8.06 -38.40
C ASP A 154 -13.89 -7.35 -39.61
N SER A 155 -12.86 -6.54 -39.43
CA SER A 155 -12.28 -5.73 -40.47
C SER A 155 -10.77 -5.75 -40.45
N ALA A 156 -10.21 -6.49 -41.41
CA ALA A 156 -8.97 -6.21 -42.15
C ALA A 156 -7.66 -5.86 -41.40
N VAL A 157 -7.63 -5.83 -40.07
CA VAL A 157 -6.41 -5.71 -39.31
C VAL A 157 -6.15 -7.05 -38.65
N TYR A 158 -5.02 -7.67 -38.99
CA TYR A 158 -4.46 -8.84 -38.30
C TYR A 158 -4.11 -8.48 -36.86
N ILE A 159 -5.12 -8.19 -36.04
CA ILE A 159 -4.93 -8.06 -34.59
C ILE A 159 -4.95 -9.48 -34.05
N VAL A 160 -3.80 -9.92 -33.57
CA VAL A 160 -3.67 -11.07 -32.67
C VAL A 160 -4.80 -10.94 -31.64
N LYS A 161 -5.63 -11.96 -31.49
CA LYS A 161 -6.74 -11.96 -30.53
C LYS A 161 -6.22 -11.49 -29.19
N LEU A 162 -6.80 -10.38 -28.69
CA LEU A 162 -6.35 -9.80 -27.41
C LEU A 162 -6.55 -10.84 -26.29
N PRO A 163 -5.50 -11.23 -25.55
CA PRO A 163 -5.62 -12.21 -24.46
C PRO A 163 -6.27 -11.55 -23.25
N ILE A 164 -7.60 -11.36 -23.29
CA ILE A 164 -8.37 -10.61 -22.30
C ILE A 164 -8.09 -11.12 -20.90
N THR A 165 -8.16 -12.42 -20.69
CA THR A 165 -7.99 -13.06 -19.38
C THR A 165 -6.60 -12.80 -18.80
N THR A 166 -5.55 -12.91 -19.62
CA THR A 166 -4.18 -12.60 -19.21
C THR A 166 -4.05 -11.15 -18.76
N VAL A 167 -4.59 -10.21 -19.55
CA VAL A 167 -4.58 -8.78 -19.21
C VAL A 167 -5.33 -8.52 -17.91
N LEU A 168 -6.50 -9.13 -17.72
CA LEU A 168 -7.28 -9.01 -16.49
C LEU A 168 -6.54 -9.55 -15.26
N ILE A 169 -5.86 -10.69 -15.39
CA ILE A 169 -5.05 -11.25 -14.29
C ILE A 169 -3.91 -10.32 -13.93
N LEU A 170 -3.19 -9.76 -14.92
CA LEU A 170 -2.08 -8.83 -14.68
C LEU A 170 -2.56 -7.52 -14.04
N LEU A 171 -3.68 -6.96 -14.51
CA LEU A 171 -4.30 -5.76 -13.93
C LEU A 171 -4.75 -6.02 -12.48
N LEU A 172 -5.37 -7.17 -12.21
CA LEU A 172 -5.77 -7.57 -10.87
C LEU A 172 -4.55 -7.74 -9.96
N GLY A 173 -3.49 -8.37 -10.46
CA GLY A 173 -2.22 -8.54 -9.77
C GLY A 173 -1.58 -7.19 -9.42
N LEU A 174 -1.52 -6.27 -10.38
CA LEU A 174 -0.98 -4.92 -10.16
C LEU A 174 -1.77 -4.14 -9.11
N THR A 175 -3.11 -4.16 -9.21
CA THR A 175 -3.97 -3.47 -8.24
C THR A 175 -3.85 -4.07 -6.83
N SER A 176 -3.76 -5.40 -6.74
CA SER A 176 -3.50 -6.09 -5.48
C SER A 176 -2.10 -5.80 -4.95
N LEU A 177 -1.09 -5.65 -5.81
CA LEU A 177 0.26 -5.26 -5.42
C LEU A 177 0.27 -3.86 -4.78
N ILE A 178 -0.37 -2.89 -5.42
CA ILE A 178 -0.54 -1.54 -4.86
C ILE A 178 -1.24 -1.62 -3.50
N THR A 179 -2.30 -2.42 -3.39
CA THR A 179 -3.02 -2.63 -2.14
C THR A 179 -2.12 -3.22 -1.07
N GLY A 180 -1.34 -4.25 -1.39
CA GLY A 180 -0.41 -4.90 -0.47
C GLY A 180 0.69 -3.97 0.03
N LEU A 181 1.25 -3.15 -0.84
CA LEU A 181 2.29 -2.16 -0.50
C LEU A 181 1.72 -1.03 0.37
N VAL A 182 0.56 -0.48 0.03
CA VAL A 182 -0.11 0.58 0.79
C VAL A 182 -0.50 0.09 2.19
N LEU A 183 -1.03 -1.12 2.29
CA LEU A 183 -1.40 -1.73 3.56
C LEU A 183 -0.21 -2.38 4.30
N ARG A 184 0.97 -2.41 3.69
CA ARG A 184 2.16 -3.12 4.21
C ARG A 184 1.87 -4.57 4.61
N HIS A 185 1.07 -5.25 3.80
CA HIS A 185 0.67 -6.64 4.07
C HIS A 185 1.43 -7.61 3.17
N THR A 186 2.44 -8.26 3.73
CA THR A 186 3.41 -9.11 3.00
C THR A 186 2.73 -10.22 2.19
N ALA A 187 1.70 -10.88 2.73
CA ALA A 187 1.01 -11.95 2.02
C ALA A 187 0.33 -11.44 0.73
N ILE A 188 -0.37 -10.29 0.79
CA ILE A 188 -0.99 -9.70 -0.40
C ILE A 188 0.08 -9.39 -1.45
N THR A 189 1.20 -8.78 -1.04
CA THR A 189 2.30 -8.42 -1.93
C THR A 189 2.90 -9.64 -2.63
N ILE A 190 3.19 -10.72 -1.88
CA ILE A 190 3.78 -11.95 -2.43
C ILE A 190 2.82 -12.60 -3.44
N PHE A 191 1.54 -12.78 -3.07
CA PHE A 191 0.56 -13.37 -3.97
C PHE A 191 0.29 -12.51 -5.22
N SER A 192 0.38 -11.19 -5.09
CA SER A 192 0.24 -10.27 -6.22
C SER A 192 1.37 -10.45 -7.25
N VAL A 193 2.60 -10.58 -6.81
CA VAL A 193 3.73 -10.87 -7.70
C VAL A 193 3.59 -12.26 -8.30
N ALA A 194 3.17 -13.25 -7.51
CA ALA A 194 2.97 -14.62 -7.97
C ALA A 194 1.86 -14.75 -9.03
N SER A 195 0.94 -13.77 -9.15
CA SER A 195 -0.14 -13.78 -10.15
C SER A 195 0.33 -13.75 -11.61
N VAL A 196 1.60 -13.38 -11.84
CA VAL A 196 2.24 -13.47 -13.15
C VAL A 196 2.25 -14.91 -13.68
N VAL A 197 2.34 -15.91 -12.79
CA VAL A 197 2.36 -17.34 -13.19
C VAL A 197 1.03 -17.76 -13.85
N PRO A 198 -0.15 -17.61 -13.19
CA PRO A 198 -1.42 -17.95 -13.85
C PRO A 198 -1.75 -17.05 -15.05
N ALA A 199 -1.24 -15.81 -15.11
CA ALA A 199 -1.39 -14.96 -16.29
C ALA A 199 -0.68 -15.58 -17.52
N ASN A 200 0.56 -16.04 -17.34
CA ASN A 200 1.30 -16.71 -18.41
C ASN A 200 0.67 -18.06 -18.77
N PHE A 201 0.14 -18.80 -17.79
CA PHE A 201 -0.60 -20.03 -18.06
C PHE A 201 -1.82 -19.77 -18.95
N ALA A 202 -2.62 -18.73 -18.65
CA ALA A 202 -3.76 -18.34 -19.46
C ALA A 202 -3.34 -17.94 -20.89
N LEU A 203 -2.17 -17.33 -21.07
CA LEU A 203 -1.64 -16.99 -22.38
C LEU A 203 -1.21 -18.22 -23.19
N MET A 204 -0.61 -19.22 -22.53
CA MET A 204 -0.12 -20.44 -23.19
C MET A 204 -1.23 -21.42 -23.54
N TYR A 205 -2.31 -21.44 -22.77
CA TYR A 205 -3.45 -22.36 -22.94
C TYR A 205 -4.76 -21.59 -23.14
N PRO A 206 -4.95 -20.96 -24.32
CA PRO A 206 -6.17 -20.22 -24.61
C PRO A 206 -7.40 -21.14 -24.67
N GLY A 207 -8.54 -20.63 -24.20
CA GLY A 207 -9.80 -21.36 -24.21
C GLY A 207 -10.44 -21.49 -22.83
N PRO A 208 -11.26 -22.53 -22.57
CA PRO A 208 -12.00 -22.66 -21.30
C PRO A 208 -11.10 -22.60 -20.04
N TYR A 209 -9.87 -23.11 -20.12
CA TYR A 209 -8.91 -23.16 -19.02
C TYR A 209 -8.44 -21.80 -18.54
N GLU A 210 -8.55 -20.74 -19.36
CA GLU A 210 -8.27 -19.37 -18.95
C GLU A 210 -9.14 -18.95 -17.75
N SER A 211 -10.41 -19.38 -17.71
CA SER A 211 -11.31 -19.09 -16.61
C SER A 211 -10.85 -19.72 -15.31
N LEU A 212 -10.25 -20.92 -15.37
CA LEU A 212 -9.67 -21.57 -14.18
C LEU A 212 -8.40 -20.85 -13.68
N ALA A 213 -7.58 -20.33 -14.61
CA ALA A 213 -6.43 -19.49 -14.24
C ALA A 213 -6.88 -18.23 -13.49
N LEU A 214 -7.97 -17.59 -13.94
CA LEU A 214 -8.55 -16.43 -13.26
C LEU A 214 -9.15 -16.81 -11.88
N CYS A 215 -9.81 -17.98 -11.78
CA CYS A 215 -10.28 -18.53 -10.51
C CYS A 215 -9.14 -18.71 -9.51
N LEU A 216 -8.06 -19.35 -9.91
CA LEU A 216 -6.88 -19.55 -9.08
C LEU A 216 -6.29 -18.22 -8.61
N THR A 217 -6.18 -17.26 -9.54
CA THR A 217 -5.72 -15.91 -9.22
C THR A 217 -6.63 -15.24 -8.19
N ALA A 218 -7.94 -15.28 -8.36
CA ALA A 218 -8.89 -14.69 -7.41
C ALA A 218 -8.83 -15.35 -6.03
N LEU A 219 -8.60 -16.65 -5.96
CA LEU A 219 -8.39 -17.35 -4.68
C LEU A 219 -7.17 -16.78 -3.94
N PHE A 220 -6.03 -16.68 -4.62
CA PHE A 220 -4.78 -16.23 -3.99
C PHE A 220 -4.75 -14.72 -3.73
N LEU A 221 -5.34 -13.89 -4.59
CA LEU A 221 -5.30 -12.44 -4.45
C LEU A 221 -6.41 -11.85 -3.58
N LEU A 222 -7.57 -12.48 -3.54
CA LEU A 222 -8.77 -11.93 -2.91
C LEU A 222 -9.26 -12.78 -1.75
N VAL A 223 -9.47 -14.10 -1.95
CA VAL A 223 -10.10 -14.96 -0.95
C VAL A 223 -9.17 -15.21 0.22
N ILE A 224 -7.96 -15.71 -0.03
CA ILE A 224 -7.02 -16.06 1.03
C ILE A 224 -6.61 -14.84 1.85
N PRO A 225 -6.15 -13.74 1.25
CA PRO A 225 -5.81 -12.54 2.04
C PRO A 225 -7.02 -11.95 2.76
N GLY A 226 -8.19 -11.95 2.13
CA GLY A 226 -9.41 -11.46 2.75
C GLY A 226 -9.81 -12.26 3.99
N ILE A 227 -9.65 -13.60 3.97
CA ILE A 227 -9.89 -14.46 5.14
C ILE A 227 -8.85 -14.19 6.24
N ILE A 228 -7.57 -14.06 5.87
CA ILE A 228 -6.49 -13.77 6.82
C ILE A 228 -6.78 -12.45 7.55
N ILE A 229 -7.08 -11.40 6.79
CA ILE A 229 -7.43 -10.08 7.35
C ILE A 229 -8.64 -10.20 8.28
N ASN A 230 -9.72 -10.83 7.84
CA ASN A 230 -10.92 -10.99 8.67
C ASN A 230 -10.64 -11.75 9.98
N ARG A 231 -9.73 -12.71 9.98
CA ARG A 231 -9.36 -13.45 11.19
C ARG A 231 -8.50 -12.63 12.14
N GLN A 232 -7.61 -11.79 11.61
CA GLN A 232 -6.76 -10.91 12.42
C GLN A 232 -7.56 -9.90 13.24
N PHE A 233 -8.66 -9.39 12.68
CA PHE A 233 -9.48 -8.34 13.31
C PHE A 233 -10.78 -8.86 13.98
N LYS A 234 -11.03 -10.15 13.95
CA LYS A 234 -12.20 -10.77 14.65
C LYS A 234 -11.91 -11.17 16.10
N LYS A 235 -10.66 -10.94 16.56
CA LYS A 235 -10.30 -11.07 17.97
C LYS A 235 -10.54 -9.72 18.67
#